data_a6f0f08ebf959263e039d462340d896b
#
_entry.id   a6f0f08ebf959263e039d462340d896b
#
_cell.length_a   1.000
_cell.length_b   1.000
_cell.length_c   1.000
_cell.angle_alpha   90.00
_cell.angle_beta   90.00
_cell.angle_gamma   90.00
#
_symmetry.space_group_name_H-M   'P 1'
#
loop_
_entity.id
_entity.type
_entity.pdbx_description
1 polymer ?
#
loop_
_entity_poly.entity_id
_entity_poly.type
_entity_poly.pdbx_seq_one_letter_code
_entity_poly.pdbx_strand_id
1 'polypeptide(L)' 'MEDIKLTVTQEKREETIDKILQLVEEQFKGIEVTARFTQKLLEDTIIALQNRVMDAPIKVIKHSLNNEVN' A
#
# COMPACT_ATOMS: atom_id res chain seq x y z
N MET A 1 -8.47 16.85 -7.98
CA MET A 1 -8.11 15.61 -7.29
C MET A 1 -9.08 15.26 -6.19
N GLU A 2 -9.71 16.24 -5.62
CA GLU A 2 -10.74 15.96 -4.63
C GLU A 2 -11.86 15.14 -5.23
N ASP A 3 -12.08 15.27 -6.52
CA ASP A 3 -13.13 14.53 -7.17
C ASP A 3 -12.93 13.03 -7.02
N ILE A 4 -11.68 12.60 -7.06
CA ILE A 4 -11.38 11.17 -6.93
C ILE A 4 -11.82 10.66 -5.57
N LYS A 5 -11.56 11.43 -4.54
CA LYS A 5 -11.96 11.02 -3.21
C LYS A 5 -13.48 10.91 -3.10
N LEU A 6 -14.18 11.81 -3.73
CA LEU A 6 -15.62 11.83 -3.64
C LEU A 6 -16.25 10.66 -4.38
N THR A 7 -15.54 10.07 -5.34
CA THR A 7 -16.09 8.96 -6.10
C THR A 7 -15.70 7.60 -5.55
N VAL A 8 -14.86 7.57 -4.51
CA VAL A 8 -14.47 6.30 -3.90
C VAL A 8 -15.44 5.97 -2.79
N THR A 9 -16.18 4.89 -2.94
CA THR A 9 -17.14 4.48 -1.94
C THR A 9 -16.46 3.75 -0.78
N GLN A 10 -17.16 3.69 0.35
CA GLN A 10 -16.67 2.94 1.50
C GLN A 10 -16.49 1.46 1.15
N GLU A 11 -17.45 0.94 0.40
CA GLU A 11 -17.37 -0.47 0.00
C GLU A 11 -16.14 -0.74 -0.83
N LYS A 12 -15.83 0.16 -1.76
CA LYS A 12 -14.65 -0.02 -2.60
C LYS A 12 -13.38 0.07 -1.79
N ARG A 13 -13.34 0.96 -0.81
CA ARG A 13 -12.18 1.09 0.05
C ARG A 13 -11.96 -0.18 0.86
N GLU A 14 -13.05 -0.74 1.40
CA GLU A 14 -12.93 -1.96 2.19
C GLU A 14 -12.50 -3.14 1.34
N GLU A 15 -13.03 -3.23 0.14
CA GLU A 15 -12.63 -4.29 -0.79
C GLU A 15 -11.15 -4.19 -1.09
N THR A 16 -10.66 -2.98 -1.31
CA THR A 16 -9.26 -2.77 -1.61
C THR A 16 -8.37 -3.14 -0.43
N ILE A 17 -8.80 -2.79 0.77
CA ILE A 17 -8.05 -3.16 1.96
C ILE A 17 -7.94 -4.69 2.07
N ASP A 18 -9.03 -5.39 1.82
CA ASP A 18 -9.00 -6.85 1.88
C ASP A 18 -8.00 -7.42 0.88
N LYS A 19 -7.94 -6.84 -0.31
CA LYS A 19 -6.99 -7.31 -1.32
C LYS A 19 -5.55 -7.03 -0.92
N ILE A 20 -5.32 -5.90 -0.26
CA ILE A 20 -3.98 -5.58 0.24
C ILE A 20 -3.56 -6.61 1.29
N LEU A 21 -4.46 -6.94 2.20
CA LEU A 21 -4.15 -7.90 3.24
C LEU A 21 -3.93 -9.30 2.66
N GLN A 22 -4.70 -9.66 1.65
CA GLN A 22 -4.50 -10.92 0.97
C GLN A 22 -3.14 -10.97 0.29
N LEU A 23 -2.74 -9.87 -0.33
CA LEU A 23 -1.43 -9.81 -0.97
C LEU A 23 -0.32 -9.99 0.04
N VAL A 24 -0.43 -9.33 1.20
CA VAL A 24 0.57 -9.49 2.24
C VAL A 24 0.68 -10.97 2.65
N GLU A 25 -0.46 -11.61 2.84
CA GLU A 25 -0.47 -12.99 3.24
C GLU A 25 0.23 -13.86 2.20
N GLU A 26 -0.04 -13.60 0.93
CA GLU A 26 0.54 -14.39 -0.15
C GLU A 26 2.04 -14.15 -0.30
N GLN A 27 2.48 -12.93 -0.08
CA GLN A 27 3.89 -12.61 -0.23
C GLN A 27 4.75 -13.22 0.87
N PHE A 28 4.16 -13.51 2.01
CA PHE A 28 4.89 -14.03 3.14
C PHE A 28 4.41 -15.42 3.51
N LYS A 29 4.19 -16.24 2.50
CA LYS A 29 3.82 -17.62 2.73
C LYS A 29 4.92 -18.33 3.50
N GLY A 30 4.50 -19.23 4.37
CA GLY A 30 5.45 -19.98 5.17
C GLY A 30 5.68 -19.42 6.55
N ILE A 31 5.19 -18.20 6.80
CA ILE A 31 5.23 -17.63 8.14
C ILE A 31 3.82 -17.21 8.53
N GLU A 32 3.61 -17.12 9.81
CA GLU A 32 2.31 -16.70 10.31
C GLU A 32 2.26 -15.16 10.27
N VAL A 33 1.43 -14.63 9.40
CA VAL A 33 1.31 -13.19 9.25
C VAL A 33 0.29 -12.69 10.25
N THR A 34 0.76 -11.88 11.19
CA THR A 34 -0.09 -11.33 12.24
C THR A 34 -0.52 -9.93 11.88
N ALA A 35 -1.55 -9.44 12.60
CA ALA A 35 -1.97 -8.06 12.43
C ALA A 35 -0.84 -7.11 12.78
N ARG A 36 -0.05 -7.42 13.81
CA ARG A 36 1.06 -6.57 14.20
C ARG A 36 2.11 -6.47 13.10
N PHE A 37 2.46 -7.60 12.50
CA PHE A 37 3.41 -7.61 11.40
C PHE A 37 2.90 -6.78 10.24
N THR A 38 1.64 -6.98 9.89
CA THR A 38 1.04 -6.27 8.78
C THR A 38 0.98 -4.78 9.05
N GLN A 39 0.63 -4.40 10.28
CA GLN A 39 0.59 -2.99 10.64
C GLN A 39 1.97 -2.35 10.48
N LYS A 40 3.01 -3.02 10.93
CA LYS A 40 4.36 -2.49 10.81
C LYS A 40 4.75 -2.33 9.35
N LEU A 41 4.43 -3.33 8.54
CA LEU A 41 4.72 -3.26 7.12
C LEU A 41 4.03 -2.09 6.46
N LEU A 42 2.75 -1.88 6.79
CA LEU A 42 1.99 -0.79 6.18
C LEU A 42 2.50 0.56 6.69
N GLU A 43 2.93 0.64 7.94
CA GLU A 43 3.53 1.86 8.45
C GLU A 43 4.81 2.19 7.69
N ASP A 44 5.62 1.19 7.41
CA ASP A 44 6.83 1.41 6.62
C ASP A 44 6.48 1.85 5.21
N THR A 45 5.38 1.33 4.67
CA THR A 45 4.91 1.75 3.36
C THR A 45 4.52 3.22 3.37
N ILE A 46 3.85 3.66 4.43
CA ILE A 46 3.48 5.06 4.56
C ILE A 46 4.72 5.94 4.58
N ILE A 47 5.73 5.52 5.34
CA ILE A 47 6.97 6.29 5.42
C ILE A 47 7.63 6.37 4.06
N ALA A 48 7.64 5.28 3.31
CA ALA A 48 8.21 5.29 1.97
C ALA A 48 7.49 6.27 1.07
N LEU A 49 6.16 6.33 1.18
CA LEU A 49 5.38 7.27 0.38
C LEU A 49 5.68 8.71 0.78
N GLN A 50 5.84 8.95 2.08
CA GLN A 50 6.10 10.30 2.56
C GLN A 50 7.46 10.81 2.10
N ASN A 51 8.38 9.90 1.82
CA ASN A 51 9.71 10.28 1.34
C ASN A 51 9.74 10.50 -0.16
N ARG A 52 8.60 10.45 -0.80
CA ARG A 52 8.47 10.70 -2.23
C ARG A 52 7.59 11.92 -2.44
N VAL A 53 7.37 12.27 -3.71
CA VAL A 53 6.46 13.37 -4.03
C VAL A 53 5.04 12.89 -3.78
N MET A 54 4.40 13.48 -2.78
CA MET A 54 3.10 12.99 -2.33
C MET A 54 2.01 13.08 -3.39
N ASP A 55 2.12 14.04 -4.29
CA ASP A 55 1.12 14.22 -5.33
C ASP A 55 1.39 13.39 -6.58
N ALA A 56 2.50 12.67 -6.62
CA ALA A 56 2.82 11.86 -7.77
C ALA A 56 1.91 10.64 -7.85
N PRO A 57 1.56 10.19 -9.05
CA PRO A 57 0.79 8.97 -9.19
C PRO A 57 1.55 7.77 -8.61
N ILE A 58 0.79 6.82 -8.08
CA ILE A 58 1.41 5.69 -7.41
C ILE A 58 2.31 4.87 -8.35
N LYS A 59 1.97 4.82 -9.63
CA LYS A 59 2.78 4.04 -10.54
C LYS A 59 4.19 4.62 -10.70
N VAL A 60 4.33 5.94 -10.59
CA VAL A 60 5.64 6.58 -10.66
C VAL A 60 6.43 6.26 -9.40
N ILE A 61 5.78 6.31 -8.26
CA ILE A 61 6.43 6.02 -6.99
C ILE A 61 6.89 4.57 -6.94
N LYS A 62 6.08 3.66 -7.46
CA LYS A 62 6.44 2.26 -7.52
C LYS A 62 7.73 2.05 -8.30
N HIS A 63 7.84 2.68 -9.44
CA HIS A 63 9.03 2.55 -10.26
C HIS A 63 10.25 3.11 -9.55
N SER A 64 10.06 4.22 -8.89
CA SER A 64 11.15 4.84 -8.15
C SER A 64 11.68 3.93 -7.07
N LEU A 65 10.77 3.29 -6.33
CA LEU A 65 11.17 2.36 -5.28
C LEU A 65 11.91 1.16 -5.84
N ASN A 66 11.43 0.64 -6.96
CA ASN A 66 12.07 -0.50 -7.60
C ASN A 66 13.48 -0.16 -8.04
N ASN A 67 13.67 1.03 -8.57
CA ASN A 67 14.98 1.47 -9.00
C ASN A 67 15.94 1.58 -7.84
N GLU A 68 15.44 1.99 -6.70
CA GLU A 68 16.30 2.12 -5.53
C GLU A 68 16.76 0.78 -5.00
N VAL A 69 15.89 -0.21 -5.13
CA VAL A 69 16.24 -1.55 -4.68
C VAL A 69 17.34 -2.15 -5.54
N ASN A 70 17.29 -1.84 -6.80
CA ASN A 70 18.28 -2.35 -7.74
C ASN A 70 19.60 -1.58 -7.64
#